data_865390f8f7bd8d474dff46d91de81327
#
_entry.id   865390f8f7bd8d474dff46d91de81327
#
_cell.length_a   1.000
_cell.length_b   1.000
_cell.length_c   1.000
_cell.angle_alpha   90.00
_cell.angle_beta   90.00
_cell.angle_gamma   90.00
#
_symmetry.space_group_name_H-M   'P 1'
#
loop_
_entity.id
_entity.type
_entity.pdbx_description
1 polymer ?
#
loop_
_entity_poly.entity_id
_entity_poly.type
_entity_poly.pdbx_seq_one_letter_code
_entity_poly.pdbx_strand_id
1 'polypeptide(L)'
;MILAQTIIAQGDASIKASVNKNKILLGEPLVLTIESYFPSGSKIQFEQIDTIAHFEFLDKPVIDSSSENGGIKVIGKYTITSFDSGHWVIPSFTLAKGVKTDTIPIDVVFSDFNP
;
A
#
# COMPACT_ATOMS: atom_id res chain seq x y z
N MET A 1 -3.02 -25.57 -26.18
CA MET A 1 -2.08 -25.41 -25.26
C MET A 1 -2.28 -24.38 -24.23
N ILE A 2 -2.51 -24.86 -23.12
CA ILE A 2 -2.88 -24.10 -21.97
C ILE A 2 -1.67 -23.56 -21.25
N LEU A 3 -0.52 -24.11 -21.54
CA LEU A 3 0.70 -23.77 -20.85
C LEU A 3 1.05 -22.29 -20.93
N ALA A 4 0.78 -21.67 -22.05
CA ALA A 4 1.11 -20.28 -22.22
C ALA A 4 0.36 -19.40 -21.23
N GLN A 5 -0.90 -19.74 -20.98
CA GLN A 5 -1.70 -18.96 -20.04
C GLN A 5 -1.19 -19.05 -18.61
N THR A 6 -0.77 -20.24 -18.24
CA THR A 6 -0.24 -20.46 -16.90
C THR A 6 1.02 -19.64 -16.67
N ILE A 7 1.89 -19.62 -17.68
CA ILE A 7 3.13 -18.88 -17.57
C ILE A 7 2.86 -17.38 -17.44
N ILE A 8 1.91 -16.87 -18.22
CA ILE A 8 1.57 -15.47 -18.16
C ILE A 8 1.07 -15.07 -16.78
N ALA A 9 0.22 -15.90 -16.19
CA ALA A 9 -0.33 -15.61 -14.88
C ALA A 9 0.77 -15.55 -13.82
N GLN A 10 1.81 -16.35 -13.96
CA GLN A 10 2.89 -16.37 -12.98
C GLN A 10 3.86 -15.23 -13.17
N GLY A 11 3.90 -14.63 -14.34
CA GLY A 11 4.88 -13.64 -14.66
C GLY A 11 4.48 -12.20 -14.38
N ASP A 12 3.27 -11.99 -13.93
CA ASP A 12 2.76 -10.64 -13.82
C ASP A 12 3.18 -9.96 -12.51
N ALA A 13 3.65 -8.71 -12.64
CA ALA A 13 3.85 -7.87 -11.48
C ALA A 13 2.52 -7.50 -10.87
N SER A 14 2.49 -7.30 -9.57
CA SER A 14 1.27 -6.89 -8.89
C SER A 14 1.59 -5.98 -7.72
N ILE A 15 0.60 -5.18 -7.33
CA ILE A 15 0.70 -4.32 -6.17
C ILE A 15 -0.66 -4.24 -5.50
N LYS A 16 -0.65 -4.25 -4.18
CA LYS A 16 -1.87 -4.20 -3.39
C LYS A 16 -1.63 -3.32 -2.18
N ALA A 17 -2.60 -2.48 -1.83
CA ALA A 17 -2.54 -1.62 -0.67
C ALA A 17 -3.71 -1.93 0.24
N SER A 18 -3.46 -1.89 1.54
CA SER A 18 -4.51 -2.11 2.53
C SER A 18 -4.20 -1.33 3.80
N VAL A 19 -5.23 -1.11 4.60
CA VAL A 19 -5.08 -0.43 5.90
C VAL A 19 -5.72 -1.30 6.97
N ASN A 20 -5.21 -1.17 8.19
CA ASN A 20 -5.79 -1.90 9.31
C ASN A 20 -7.02 -1.19 9.89
N LYS A 21 -7.20 0.09 9.56
CA LYS A 21 -8.35 0.88 9.99
C LYS A 21 -8.70 1.87 8.88
N ASN A 22 -9.97 2.11 8.65
CA ASN A 22 -10.40 3.14 7.70
C ASN A 22 -11.07 4.33 8.38
N LYS A 23 -11.07 4.35 9.70
CA LYS A 23 -11.55 5.46 10.50
C LYS A 23 -10.65 5.60 11.70
N ILE A 24 -10.12 6.81 11.90
CA ILE A 24 -9.22 7.08 13.02
C ILE A 24 -9.63 8.39 13.71
N LEU A 25 -9.21 8.50 14.94
CA LEU A 25 -9.28 9.77 15.66
C LEU A 25 -8.08 10.62 15.25
N LEU A 26 -8.18 11.92 15.51
CA LEU A 26 -7.04 12.82 15.29
C LEU A 26 -5.83 12.29 16.03
N GLY A 27 -4.73 12.12 15.34
CA GLY A 27 -3.48 11.65 15.94
C GLY A 27 -3.40 10.15 16.18
N GLU A 28 -4.48 9.43 15.91
CA GLU A 28 -4.46 7.97 16.06
C GLU A 28 -3.71 7.34 14.90
N PRO A 29 -2.79 6.39 15.16
CA PRO A 29 -2.06 5.77 14.07
C PRO A 29 -2.87 4.73 13.33
N LEU A 30 -2.60 4.60 12.05
CA LEU A 30 -3.05 3.47 11.25
C LEU A 30 -1.86 2.93 10.48
N VAL A 31 -1.95 1.68 10.06
CA VAL A 31 -0.88 1.03 9.31
C VAL A 31 -1.35 0.80 7.88
N LEU A 32 -0.61 1.40 6.96
CA LEU A 32 -0.79 1.20 5.52
C LEU A 32 0.20 0.13 5.09
N THR A 33 -0.30 -0.94 4.49
CA THR A 33 0.55 -2.02 3.99
C THR A 33 0.50 -2.02 2.47
N ILE A 34 1.68 -1.96 1.86
CA ILE A 34 1.83 -2.05 0.41
C ILE A 34 2.55 -3.34 0.10
N GLU A 35 1.91 -4.21 -0.64
CA GLU A 35 2.48 -5.50 -1.02
C GLU A 35 2.71 -5.50 -2.52
N SER A 36 3.96 -5.69 -2.94
CA SER A 36 4.35 -5.69 -4.34
C SER A 36 4.97 -7.02 -4.71
N TYR A 37 4.74 -7.47 -5.92
CA TYR A 37 5.36 -8.66 -6.43
C TYR A 37 6.07 -8.34 -7.75
N PHE A 38 7.33 -8.74 -7.81
CA PHE A 38 8.17 -8.56 -9.00
C PHE A 38 8.54 -9.93 -9.53
N PRO A 39 8.04 -10.31 -10.71
CA PRO A 39 8.36 -11.62 -11.25
C PRO A 39 9.84 -11.75 -11.60
N SER A 40 10.28 -13.00 -11.76
CA SER A 40 11.65 -13.31 -12.11
C SER A 40 12.06 -12.57 -13.38
N GLY A 41 13.23 -11.96 -13.34
CA GLY A 41 13.75 -11.22 -14.48
C GLY A 41 13.25 -9.80 -14.60
N SER A 42 12.33 -9.37 -13.75
CA SER A 42 11.89 -7.99 -13.80
C SER A 42 12.84 -7.08 -13.06
N LYS A 43 12.79 -5.82 -13.44
CA LYS A 43 13.54 -4.80 -12.78
C LYS A 43 12.77 -4.37 -11.55
N ILE A 44 13.40 -4.46 -10.38
CA ILE A 44 12.77 -4.07 -9.14
C ILE A 44 12.86 -2.56 -9.00
N GLN A 45 11.72 -1.92 -8.90
CA GLN A 45 11.65 -0.49 -8.67
C GLN A 45 10.81 -0.25 -7.43
N PHE A 46 11.42 0.43 -6.45
CA PHE A 46 10.70 0.80 -5.25
C PHE A 46 10.29 2.25 -5.40
N GLU A 47 9.01 2.50 -5.27
CA GLU A 47 8.52 3.84 -5.16
C GLU A 47 8.65 4.26 -3.71
N GLN A 48 9.37 5.33 -3.45
CA GLN A 48 9.47 5.85 -2.10
C GLN A 48 8.22 6.66 -1.81
N ILE A 49 7.47 6.19 -0.83
CA ILE A 49 6.28 6.90 -0.40
C ILE A 49 6.68 7.72 0.82
N ASP A 50 6.84 9.01 0.63
CA ASP A 50 7.28 9.89 1.71
C ASP A 50 6.28 10.98 2.05
N THR A 51 5.23 11.13 1.24
CA THR A 51 4.16 12.07 1.54
C THR A 51 2.83 11.52 1.08
N ILE A 52 1.81 11.74 1.89
CA ILE A 52 0.43 11.48 1.52
C ILE A 52 -0.36 12.69 2.03
N ALA A 53 -1.12 13.33 1.16
CA ALA A 53 -1.86 14.54 1.54
C ALA A 53 -2.72 14.28 2.77
N HIS A 54 -2.70 15.19 3.74
CA HIS A 54 -3.43 15.16 5.00
C HIS A 54 -2.90 14.16 6.02
N PHE A 55 -1.84 13.40 5.68
CA PHE A 55 -1.30 12.38 6.58
C PHE A 55 0.16 12.67 6.89
N GLU A 56 0.59 12.22 8.07
CA GLU A 56 1.98 12.31 8.50
C GLU A 56 2.50 10.93 8.82
N PHE A 57 3.75 10.70 8.49
CA PHE A 57 4.43 9.43 8.80
C PHE A 57 5.00 9.50 10.20
N LEU A 58 4.65 8.54 11.03
CA LEU A 58 5.05 8.54 12.45
C LEU A 58 6.38 7.85 12.66
N ASP A 59 6.65 6.81 11.90
CA ASP A 59 7.85 6.00 12.05
C ASP A 59 8.47 5.75 10.69
N LYS A 60 9.72 5.27 10.72
CA LYS A 60 10.34 4.79 9.50
C LYS A 60 9.56 3.58 8.99
N PRO A 61 9.37 3.47 7.69
CA PRO A 61 8.68 2.31 7.16
C PRO A 61 9.48 1.04 7.40
N VAL A 62 8.75 -0.06 7.60
CA VAL A 62 9.33 -1.38 7.71
C VAL A 62 9.15 -2.08 6.38
N ILE A 63 10.24 -2.38 5.71
CA ILE A 63 10.22 -2.99 4.38
C ILE A 63 10.84 -4.37 4.47
N ASP A 64 10.09 -5.39 4.11
CA ASP A 64 10.58 -6.77 4.05
C ASP A 64 10.45 -7.31 2.65
N SER A 65 11.39 -8.15 2.27
CA SER A 65 11.32 -8.81 0.97
C SER A 65 11.57 -10.30 1.14
N SER A 66 10.98 -11.09 0.26
CA SER A 66 11.13 -12.53 0.28
C SER A 66 11.01 -13.06 -1.14
N SER A 67 11.58 -14.25 -1.35
CA SER A 67 11.45 -14.93 -2.64
C SER A 67 10.11 -15.64 -2.70
N GLU A 68 9.47 -15.53 -3.85
CA GLU A 68 8.18 -16.18 -4.05
C GLU A 68 8.02 -16.50 -5.53
N ASN A 69 7.77 -17.76 -5.85
CA ASN A 69 7.53 -18.23 -7.23
C ASN A 69 8.57 -17.73 -8.22
N GLY A 70 9.84 -17.74 -7.82
CA GLY A 70 10.92 -17.29 -8.66
C GLY A 70 11.10 -15.79 -8.75
N GLY A 71 10.19 -15.03 -8.18
CA GLY A 71 10.30 -13.59 -8.12
C GLY A 71 10.52 -13.10 -6.70
N ILE A 72 10.23 -11.83 -6.47
CA ILE A 72 10.43 -11.19 -5.17
C ILE A 72 9.15 -10.50 -4.74
N LYS A 73 8.73 -10.79 -3.53
CA LYS A 73 7.61 -10.13 -2.90
C LYS A 73 8.16 -9.12 -1.89
N VAL A 74 7.65 -7.90 -1.95
CA VAL A 74 8.06 -6.82 -1.05
C VAL A 74 6.85 -6.34 -0.30
N ILE A 75 6.96 -6.28 1.03
CA ILE A 75 5.89 -5.77 1.88
C ILE A 75 6.42 -4.57 2.63
N GLY A 76 5.80 -3.42 2.41
CA GLY A 76 6.13 -2.20 3.14
C GLY A 76 5.00 -1.84 4.07
N LYS A 77 5.34 -1.57 5.33
CA LYS A 77 4.37 -1.13 6.33
C LYS A 77 4.70 0.28 6.76
N TYR A 78 3.73 1.14 6.64
CA TYR A 78 3.87 2.57 6.92
C TYR A 78 2.89 2.95 8.00
N THR A 79 3.40 3.44 9.12
CA THR A 79 2.55 3.93 10.21
C THR A 79 2.30 5.40 9.99
N ILE A 80 1.05 5.75 9.78
CA ILE A 80 0.67 7.13 9.48
C ILE A 80 -0.48 7.58 10.38
N THR A 81 -0.65 8.89 10.49
CA THR A 81 -1.77 9.47 11.20
C THR A 81 -2.21 10.74 10.48
N SER A 82 -3.28 11.33 10.98
CA SER A 82 -3.71 12.64 10.50
C SER A 82 -4.12 13.51 11.68
N PHE A 83 -3.76 14.77 11.61
CA PHE A 83 -4.22 15.78 12.55
C PHE A 83 -5.25 16.71 11.90
N ASP A 84 -5.80 16.28 10.79
CA ASP A 84 -6.71 17.05 9.96
C ASP A 84 -8.00 16.26 9.82
N SER A 85 -9.06 16.68 10.50
CA SER A 85 -10.32 15.95 10.46
C SER A 85 -10.98 16.11 9.09
N GLY A 86 -11.59 15.04 8.61
CA GLY A 86 -12.27 15.05 7.32
C GLY A 86 -12.33 13.68 6.72
N HIS A 87 -12.75 13.66 5.47
CA HIS A 87 -12.77 12.44 4.65
C HIS A 87 -11.64 12.56 3.65
N TRP A 88 -10.59 11.79 3.86
CA TRP A 88 -9.41 11.86 3.00
C TRP A 88 -9.25 10.56 2.22
N VAL A 89 -8.45 10.60 1.19
CA VAL A 89 -8.25 9.43 0.33
C VAL A 89 -6.76 9.19 0.20
N ILE A 90 -6.34 7.97 0.55
CA ILE A 90 -4.99 7.52 0.24
C ILE A 90 -4.95 7.25 -1.25
N PRO A 91 -4.02 7.87 -1.99
CA PRO A 91 -4.02 7.76 -3.45
C PRO A 91 -3.63 6.38 -3.95
N SER A 92 -3.88 6.15 -5.21
CA SER A 92 -3.42 4.96 -5.89
C SER A 92 -1.89 5.01 -6.01
N PHE A 93 -1.24 3.87 -5.80
CA PHE A 93 0.21 3.74 -5.98
C PHE A 93 0.47 2.91 -7.22
N THR A 94 1.34 3.39 -8.08
CA THR A 94 1.62 2.75 -9.36
C THR A 94 2.95 2.03 -9.30
N LEU A 95 2.94 0.74 -9.63
CA LEU A 95 4.16 -0.05 -9.71
C LEU A 95 4.74 0.00 -11.10
N ALA A 96 3.86 -0.13 -12.10
CA ALA A 96 4.23 -0.13 -13.51
C ALA A 96 3.00 0.31 -14.28
N LYS A 97 3.17 0.50 -15.58
CA LYS A 97 2.05 0.90 -16.43
C LYS A 97 0.91 -0.10 -16.29
N GLY A 98 -0.25 0.38 -15.88
CA GLY A 98 -1.42 -0.46 -15.70
C GLY A 98 -1.44 -1.30 -14.43
N VAL A 99 -0.39 -1.23 -13.61
CA VAL A 99 -0.32 -1.99 -12.35
C VAL A 99 -0.32 -1.00 -11.22
N LYS A 100 -1.45 -0.83 -10.59
CA LYS A 100 -1.63 0.18 -9.55
C LYS A 100 -2.67 -0.28 -8.54
N THR A 101 -2.64 0.35 -7.36
CA THR A 101 -3.60 0.06 -6.30
C THR A 101 -4.83 0.93 -6.45
N ASP A 102 -5.92 0.51 -5.82
CA ASP A 102 -7.10 1.35 -5.67
C ASP A 102 -6.85 2.42 -4.63
N THR A 103 -7.62 3.49 -4.69
CA THR A 103 -7.61 4.51 -3.64
C THR A 103 -8.29 3.95 -2.39
N ILE A 104 -7.89 4.46 -1.23
CA ILE A 104 -8.45 3.99 0.05
C ILE A 104 -9.01 5.19 0.80
N PRO A 105 -10.32 5.23 1.02
CA PRO A 105 -10.91 6.32 1.81
C PRO A 105 -10.65 6.11 3.31
N ILE A 106 -10.33 7.20 3.99
CA ILE A 106 -10.08 7.20 5.43
C ILE A 106 -10.87 8.35 6.04
N ASP A 107 -11.62 8.04 7.09
CA ASP A 107 -12.32 9.06 7.87
C ASP A 107 -11.47 9.42 9.07
N VAL A 108 -11.25 10.71 9.27
CA VAL A 108 -10.53 11.24 10.42
C VAL A 108 -11.49 12.11 11.22
N VAL A 109 -11.74 11.72 12.46
CA VAL A 109 -12.75 12.38 13.30
C VAL A 109 -12.13 12.90 14.58
N PHE A 110 -12.78 13.90 15.17
CA PHE A 110 -12.30 14.50 16.42
C PHE A 110 -12.30 13.52 17.57
N SER A 111 -13.36 12.73 17.66
CA SER A 111 -13.48 11.74 18.71
C SER A 111 -14.52 10.72 18.28
N ASP A 112 -14.50 9.57 18.93
CA ASP A 112 -15.52 8.56 18.70
C ASP A 112 -16.75 8.81 19.57
N PHE A 113 -16.77 9.91 20.31
CA PHE A 113 -17.92 10.29 21.10
C PHE A 113 -19.10 10.59 20.18
N ASN A 114 -20.20 9.95 20.46
CA ASN A 114 -21.40 10.10 19.66
C ASN A 114 -22.52 10.61 20.56
N PRO A 115 -22.82 11.90 20.51
CA PRO A 115 -23.83 12.47 21.40
C PRO A 115 -25.23 11.96 21.14
#